data_499c82baf492494e415690a75db71dd3
#
_entry.id   499c82baf492494e415690a75db71dd3
#
_cell.length_a   1.000
_cell.length_b   1.000
_cell.length_c   1.000
_cell.angle_alpha   90.00
_cell.angle_beta   90.00
_cell.angle_gamma   90.00
#
_symmetry.space_group_name_H-M   'P 1'
#
loop_
_entity.id
_entity.type
_entity.pdbx_description
1 polymer ?
#
loop_
_entity_poly.entity_id
_entity_poly.type
_entity_poly.pdbx_seq_one_letter_code
_entity_poly.pdbx_strand_id
1 'polypeptide(L)'
;MLQGQKRWLYIAIPIFFFWFFGQIDKVGISVIQTDPGFLSDLGLTGPDKNAKIGLISFIFMISYSCSNIFWGVIIDKLGARKTAVLGLLVWTATMVMGGLSTSYEMFLISRVILGIGEGMMIPISGKFISNWFNKRELGRAQSFWITGNYLGPAVGTVMLILIISTFHWQAAFFALAAFNLFINIPMFLFLTRNTPEEHPRMSKEEVSYIRQKDEADDVQSKQFFAKNYRYWIVWFGNLMSSFLFFGISIWLPTYLVEAKGFEREAMTGITSLSWLFALGFVLAGGFLADKTKRPSLLATILFILTAVFLTIAVIAPNPIFAGVSMGLAMGTQGGMFHLTNFFIIKFSAPETAGRAAGLMGFTNIMGGFSSYIMGWSRDLSGGDFGPSIAMLIVAATLGFVAYLFMNKQEVAEYHLSNTTGNKLTL
;
A
#
# COMPACT_ATOMS: atom_id res chain seq x y z
N MET A 1 4.50 -11.58 29.16
CA MET A 1 3.32 -11.10 28.42
C MET A 1 2.31 -10.64 29.46
N LEU A 2 1.90 -9.38 29.40
CA LEU A 2 0.91 -8.81 30.32
C LEU A 2 -0.40 -9.59 30.18
N GLN A 3 -0.96 -10.07 31.31
CA GLN A 3 -2.29 -10.68 31.34
C GLN A 3 -3.27 -9.67 30.72
N GLY A 4 -4.01 -10.08 29.66
CA GLY A 4 -5.03 -9.24 29.02
C GLY A 4 -4.62 -8.63 27.65
N GLN A 5 -3.61 -9.17 26.96
CA GLN A 5 -3.23 -8.70 25.60
C GLN A 5 -3.12 -9.82 24.56
N LYS A 6 -3.83 -10.92 24.77
CA LYS A 6 -3.79 -12.09 23.88
C LYS A 6 -4.30 -11.79 22.46
N ARG A 7 -5.21 -10.81 22.28
CA ARG A 7 -5.70 -10.35 20.98
C ARG A 7 -4.58 -9.90 20.05
N TRP A 8 -3.50 -9.33 20.60
CA TRP A 8 -2.33 -8.94 19.79
C TRP A 8 -1.64 -10.15 19.19
N LEU A 9 -1.46 -11.22 19.97
CA LEU A 9 -0.87 -12.46 19.49
C LEU A 9 -1.76 -13.18 18.48
N TYR A 10 -3.08 -13.24 18.75
CA TYR A 10 -3.99 -14.05 17.94
C TYR A 10 -4.50 -13.36 16.70
N ILE A 11 -4.44 -12.02 16.63
CA ILE A 11 -4.97 -11.26 15.50
C ILE A 11 -3.92 -10.32 14.90
N ALA A 12 -3.26 -9.49 15.70
CA ALA A 12 -2.36 -8.50 15.15
C ALA A 12 -1.15 -9.14 14.45
N ILE A 13 -0.56 -10.18 15.04
CA ILE A 13 0.57 -10.91 14.45
C ILE A 13 0.17 -11.61 13.13
N PRO A 14 -0.92 -12.40 13.04
CA PRO A 14 -1.38 -12.95 11.76
C PRO A 14 -1.62 -11.89 10.69
N ILE A 15 -2.26 -10.77 11.02
CA ILE A 15 -2.49 -9.69 10.05
C ILE A 15 -1.18 -9.02 9.64
N PHE A 16 -0.23 -8.83 10.56
CA PHE A 16 1.09 -8.31 10.24
C PHE A 16 1.80 -9.18 9.20
N PHE A 17 1.90 -10.51 9.41
CA PHE A 17 2.53 -11.40 8.44
C PHE A 17 1.77 -11.52 7.13
N PHE A 18 0.44 -11.44 7.19
CA PHE A 18 -0.41 -11.40 6.00
C PHE A 18 -0.05 -10.22 5.08
N TRP A 19 0.13 -9.02 5.66
CA TRP A 19 0.57 -7.84 4.92
C TRP A 19 2.05 -7.87 4.58
N PHE A 20 2.89 -8.42 5.46
CA PHE A 20 4.32 -8.56 5.23
C PHE A 20 4.59 -9.37 3.95
N PHE A 21 4.05 -10.58 3.85
CA PHE A 21 4.23 -11.43 2.68
C PHE A 21 3.47 -10.92 1.46
N GLY A 22 2.27 -10.35 1.63
CA GLY A 22 1.50 -9.79 0.54
C GLY A 22 2.17 -8.60 -0.14
N GLN A 23 2.88 -7.80 0.61
CA GLN A 23 3.63 -6.70 0.00
C GLN A 23 4.93 -7.16 -0.65
N ILE A 24 5.57 -8.21 -0.14
CA ILE A 24 6.73 -8.81 -0.84
C ILE A 24 6.30 -9.30 -2.23
N ASP A 25 5.17 -9.97 -2.33
CA ASP A 25 4.64 -10.48 -3.59
C ASP A 25 4.22 -9.35 -4.53
N LYS A 26 3.42 -8.42 -4.02
CA LYS A 26 2.86 -7.30 -4.78
C LYS A 26 3.92 -6.44 -5.46
N VAL A 27 5.00 -6.13 -4.75
CA VAL A 27 6.07 -5.28 -5.27
C VAL A 27 7.33 -6.05 -5.65
N GLY A 28 7.43 -7.32 -5.31
CA GLY A 28 8.56 -8.19 -5.64
C GLY A 28 8.81 -8.31 -7.13
N ILE A 29 7.76 -8.14 -7.94
CA ILE A 29 7.90 -8.08 -9.40
C ILE A 29 8.85 -6.97 -9.84
N SER A 30 8.98 -5.86 -9.10
CA SER A 30 9.90 -4.77 -9.39
C SER A 30 11.37 -5.21 -9.37
N VAL A 31 11.69 -6.19 -8.55
CA VAL A 31 13.02 -6.81 -8.43
C VAL A 31 13.19 -7.90 -9.47
N ILE A 32 12.19 -8.78 -9.62
CA ILE A 32 12.23 -9.92 -10.55
C ILE A 32 12.37 -9.43 -12.01
N GLN A 33 11.74 -8.32 -12.38
CA GLN A 33 11.83 -7.74 -13.72
C GLN A 33 13.22 -7.21 -14.09
N THR A 34 14.16 -7.11 -13.15
CA THR A 34 15.57 -6.80 -13.44
C THR A 34 16.40 -8.03 -13.74
N ASP A 35 15.83 -9.24 -13.63
CA ASP A 35 16.51 -10.49 -13.90
C ASP A 35 16.49 -10.84 -15.40
N PRO A 36 17.68 -11.04 -16.04
CA PRO A 36 17.74 -11.40 -17.45
C PRO A 36 17.03 -12.72 -17.78
N GLY A 37 17.06 -13.68 -16.87
CA GLY A 37 16.37 -14.96 -17.04
C GLY A 37 14.85 -14.77 -17.11
N PHE A 38 14.26 -13.97 -16.21
CA PHE A 38 12.85 -13.62 -16.25
C PHE A 38 12.46 -12.96 -17.59
N LEU A 39 13.28 -12.02 -18.06
CA LEU A 39 13.01 -11.29 -19.31
C LEU A 39 13.09 -12.23 -20.52
N SER A 40 14.10 -13.12 -20.59
CA SER A 40 14.27 -14.05 -21.70
C SER A 40 13.21 -15.14 -21.73
N ASP A 41 12.92 -15.77 -20.57
CA ASP A 41 11.98 -16.89 -20.46
C ASP A 41 10.54 -16.49 -20.84
N LEU A 42 10.17 -15.25 -20.55
CA LEU A 42 8.85 -14.69 -20.89
C LEU A 42 8.82 -13.88 -22.20
N GLY A 43 9.92 -13.88 -22.98
CA GLY A 43 9.99 -13.16 -24.27
C GLY A 43 9.88 -11.65 -24.14
N LEU A 44 10.32 -11.06 -23.02
CA LEU A 44 10.30 -9.64 -22.73
C LEU A 44 11.56 -8.93 -23.24
N THR A 45 11.88 -9.11 -24.51
CA THR A 45 13.11 -8.60 -25.16
C THR A 45 12.83 -7.67 -26.35
N GLY A 46 11.56 -7.49 -26.73
CA GLY A 46 11.14 -6.67 -27.86
C GLY A 46 11.08 -5.16 -27.56
N PRO A 47 10.70 -4.35 -28.55
CA PRO A 47 10.60 -2.91 -28.44
C PRO A 47 9.50 -2.44 -27.48
N ASP A 48 8.54 -3.31 -27.14
CA ASP A 48 7.44 -3.11 -26.21
C ASP A 48 7.68 -3.72 -24.81
N LYS A 49 8.94 -4.05 -24.52
CA LYS A 49 9.38 -4.69 -23.28
C LYS A 49 8.85 -3.98 -22.03
N ASN A 50 9.07 -2.68 -21.96
CA ASN A 50 8.76 -1.92 -20.75
C ASN A 50 7.24 -1.75 -20.55
N ALA A 51 6.47 -1.56 -21.62
CA ALA A 51 5.02 -1.53 -21.57
C ALA A 51 4.46 -2.88 -21.08
N LYS A 52 4.96 -4.01 -21.57
CA LYS A 52 4.61 -5.34 -21.12
C LYS A 52 4.92 -5.56 -19.65
N ILE A 53 6.09 -5.13 -19.18
CA ILE A 53 6.47 -5.17 -17.76
C ILE A 53 5.50 -4.33 -16.91
N GLY A 54 5.21 -3.11 -17.32
CA GLY A 54 4.24 -2.25 -16.62
C GLY A 54 2.83 -2.83 -16.60
N LEU A 55 2.43 -3.55 -17.66
CA LEU A 55 1.13 -4.21 -17.77
C LEU A 55 0.95 -5.31 -16.71
N ILE A 56 2.00 -6.01 -16.32
CA ILE A 56 1.97 -7.03 -15.26
C ILE A 56 1.42 -6.43 -13.95
N SER A 57 1.93 -5.28 -13.55
CA SER A 57 1.47 -4.60 -12.34
C SER A 57 0.08 -3.95 -12.53
N PHE A 58 -0.22 -3.44 -13.72
CA PHE A 58 -1.49 -2.79 -14.00
C PHE A 58 -2.66 -3.79 -13.94
N ILE A 59 -2.53 -4.95 -14.58
CA ILE A 59 -3.60 -5.94 -14.61
C ILE A 59 -3.84 -6.56 -13.22
N PHE A 60 -2.77 -6.74 -12.44
CA PHE A 60 -2.86 -7.13 -11.05
C PHE A 60 -3.64 -6.11 -10.22
N MET A 61 -3.32 -4.80 -10.34
CA MET A 61 -4.01 -3.75 -9.57
C MET A 61 -5.48 -3.59 -9.93
N ILE A 62 -5.85 -3.78 -11.19
CA ILE A 62 -7.26 -3.78 -11.61
C ILE A 62 -8.00 -4.92 -10.93
N SER A 63 -7.50 -6.16 -11.06
CA SER A 63 -8.14 -7.34 -10.48
C SER A 63 -8.18 -7.28 -8.96
N TYR A 64 -7.12 -6.81 -8.32
CA TYR A 64 -7.05 -6.55 -6.88
C TYR A 64 -8.13 -5.56 -6.42
N SER A 65 -8.22 -4.40 -7.06
CA SER A 65 -9.16 -3.35 -6.67
C SER A 65 -10.62 -3.75 -6.90
N CYS A 66 -10.90 -4.39 -8.04
CA CYS A 66 -12.26 -4.86 -8.35
C CYS A 66 -12.70 -5.99 -7.41
N SER A 67 -11.81 -6.91 -7.07
CA SER A 67 -12.15 -8.07 -6.24
C SER A 67 -12.40 -7.72 -4.77
N ASN A 68 -11.89 -6.60 -4.28
CA ASN A 68 -12.14 -6.13 -2.91
C ASN A 68 -13.64 -6.11 -2.54
N ILE A 69 -14.49 -5.68 -3.47
CA ILE A 69 -15.94 -5.58 -3.25
C ILE A 69 -16.55 -6.97 -3.04
N PHE A 70 -16.16 -7.93 -3.90
CA PHE A 70 -16.68 -9.30 -3.83
C PHE A 70 -16.24 -10.00 -2.54
N TRP A 71 -15.02 -9.78 -2.10
CA TRP A 71 -14.51 -10.35 -0.85
C TRP A 71 -15.25 -9.82 0.38
N GLY A 72 -15.68 -8.56 0.38
CA GLY A 72 -16.54 -8.02 1.44
C GLY A 72 -17.82 -8.84 1.62
N VAL A 73 -18.50 -9.18 0.51
CA VAL A 73 -19.72 -10.02 0.54
C VAL A 73 -19.43 -11.45 1.01
N ILE A 74 -18.30 -12.03 0.59
CA ILE A 74 -17.90 -13.38 1.01
C ILE A 74 -17.59 -13.42 2.51
N ILE A 75 -16.92 -12.39 3.05
CA ILE A 75 -16.62 -12.28 4.48
C ILE A 75 -17.90 -12.25 5.31
N ASP A 76 -18.92 -11.54 4.87
CA ASP A 76 -20.20 -11.48 5.62
C ASP A 76 -20.94 -12.82 5.64
N LYS A 77 -20.74 -13.67 4.63
CA LYS A 77 -21.35 -15.01 4.55
C LYS A 77 -20.55 -16.10 5.27
N LEU A 78 -19.22 -16.13 5.06
CA LEU A 78 -18.35 -17.22 5.55
C LEU A 78 -17.60 -16.87 6.84
N GLY A 79 -17.56 -15.57 7.20
CA GLY A 79 -16.73 -15.04 8.27
C GLY A 79 -15.27 -14.82 7.82
N ALA A 80 -14.58 -13.92 8.53
CA ALA A 80 -13.24 -13.46 8.14
C ALA A 80 -12.18 -14.60 8.10
N ARG A 81 -12.24 -15.53 9.06
CA ARG A 81 -11.27 -16.63 9.17
C ARG A 81 -11.33 -17.59 7.97
N LYS A 82 -12.51 -18.11 7.62
CA LYS A 82 -12.65 -19.03 6.48
C LYS A 82 -12.32 -18.33 5.16
N THR A 83 -12.74 -17.10 5.03
CA THR A 83 -12.44 -16.28 3.84
C THR A 83 -10.95 -16.02 3.68
N ALA A 84 -10.22 -15.73 4.79
CA ALA A 84 -8.77 -15.57 4.76
C ALA A 84 -8.07 -16.84 4.26
N VAL A 85 -8.45 -18.00 4.78
CA VAL A 85 -7.86 -19.29 4.35
C VAL A 85 -8.17 -19.59 2.89
N LEU A 86 -9.41 -19.34 2.43
CA LEU A 86 -9.77 -19.54 1.03
C LEU A 86 -8.94 -18.64 0.09
N GLY A 87 -8.83 -17.35 0.40
CA GLY A 87 -8.04 -16.43 -0.41
C GLY A 87 -6.54 -16.75 -0.37
N LEU A 88 -6.00 -17.17 0.79
CA LEU A 88 -4.61 -17.63 0.90
C LEU A 88 -4.33 -18.88 0.09
N LEU A 89 -5.29 -19.81 -0.04
CA LEU A 89 -5.17 -20.96 -0.93
C LEU A 89 -5.14 -20.55 -2.39
N VAL A 90 -6.03 -19.64 -2.81
CA VAL A 90 -5.98 -19.06 -4.17
C VAL A 90 -4.65 -18.36 -4.42
N TRP A 91 -4.19 -17.55 -3.48
CA TRP A 91 -2.91 -16.87 -3.57
C TRP A 91 -1.74 -17.87 -3.69
N THR A 92 -1.68 -18.91 -2.84
CA THR A 92 -0.64 -19.95 -2.92
C THR A 92 -0.64 -20.64 -4.28
N ALA A 93 -1.81 -21.04 -4.78
CA ALA A 93 -1.94 -21.68 -6.10
C ALA A 93 -1.44 -20.77 -7.24
N THR A 94 -1.73 -19.47 -7.16
CA THR A 94 -1.28 -18.52 -8.19
C THR A 94 0.21 -18.21 -8.11
N MET A 95 0.83 -18.29 -6.93
CA MET A 95 2.29 -18.23 -6.82
C MET A 95 2.93 -19.43 -7.51
N VAL A 96 2.43 -20.64 -7.25
CA VAL A 96 2.92 -21.84 -7.95
C VAL A 96 2.72 -21.69 -9.47
N MET A 97 1.56 -21.20 -9.92
CA MET A 97 1.30 -20.96 -11.34
C MET A 97 2.27 -19.93 -11.93
N GLY A 98 2.57 -18.83 -11.19
CA GLY A 98 3.55 -17.83 -11.60
C GLY A 98 4.95 -18.42 -11.78
N GLY A 99 5.40 -19.26 -10.84
CA GLY A 99 6.68 -19.95 -10.92
C GLY A 99 6.75 -21.02 -12.01
N LEU A 100 5.62 -21.57 -12.44
CA LEU A 100 5.53 -22.55 -13.54
C LEU A 100 5.28 -21.88 -14.90
N SER A 101 5.21 -20.56 -14.98
CA SER A 101 4.89 -19.87 -16.23
C SER A 101 6.02 -19.99 -17.24
N THR A 102 5.67 -20.45 -18.44
CA THR A 102 6.57 -20.61 -19.60
C THR A 102 6.27 -19.60 -20.71
N SER A 103 5.28 -18.74 -20.53
CA SER A 103 4.94 -17.66 -21.46
C SER A 103 4.47 -16.42 -20.70
N TYR A 104 4.56 -15.28 -21.36
CA TYR A 104 4.08 -14.00 -20.84
C TYR A 104 2.57 -14.03 -20.53
N GLU A 105 1.76 -14.62 -21.42
CA GLU A 105 0.32 -14.73 -21.27
C GLU A 105 -0.06 -15.57 -20.04
N MET A 106 0.60 -16.72 -19.84
CA MET A 106 0.38 -17.56 -18.65
C MET A 106 0.75 -16.80 -17.38
N PHE A 107 1.84 -16.04 -17.42
CA PHE A 107 2.27 -15.22 -16.31
C PHE A 107 1.24 -14.09 -16.02
N LEU A 108 0.71 -13.41 -17.05
CA LEU A 108 -0.34 -12.39 -16.89
C LEU A 108 -1.61 -12.99 -16.27
N ILE A 109 -2.05 -14.17 -16.70
CA ILE A 109 -3.21 -14.85 -16.12
C ILE A 109 -2.96 -15.12 -14.64
N SER A 110 -1.76 -15.56 -14.27
CA SER A 110 -1.41 -15.74 -12.86
C SER A 110 -1.54 -14.44 -12.08
N ARG A 111 -1.18 -13.27 -12.65
CA ARG A 111 -1.32 -11.95 -11.99
C ARG A 111 -2.77 -11.51 -11.80
N VAL A 112 -3.65 -11.82 -12.78
CA VAL A 112 -5.09 -11.57 -12.64
C VAL A 112 -5.67 -12.38 -11.48
N ILE A 113 -5.41 -13.68 -11.44
CA ILE A 113 -5.94 -14.56 -10.40
C ILE A 113 -5.34 -14.21 -9.03
N LEU A 114 -4.06 -13.83 -9.00
CA LEU A 114 -3.41 -13.31 -7.79
C LEU A 114 -4.11 -12.06 -7.26
N GLY A 115 -4.35 -11.07 -8.12
CA GLY A 115 -5.07 -9.86 -7.74
C GLY A 115 -6.46 -10.17 -7.18
N ILE A 116 -7.18 -11.13 -7.78
CA ILE A 116 -8.45 -11.61 -7.23
C ILE A 116 -8.25 -12.21 -5.84
N GLY A 117 -7.25 -13.07 -5.64
CA GLY A 117 -6.96 -13.70 -4.35
C GLY A 117 -6.59 -12.68 -3.26
N GLU A 118 -5.65 -11.78 -3.55
CA GLU A 118 -5.16 -10.79 -2.59
C GLU A 118 -6.17 -9.68 -2.27
N GLY A 119 -7.15 -9.42 -3.14
CA GLY A 119 -8.16 -8.39 -2.89
C GLY A 119 -8.95 -8.56 -1.57
N MET A 120 -8.86 -9.73 -0.94
CA MET A 120 -9.41 -9.97 0.39
C MET A 120 -8.66 -9.23 1.53
N MET A 121 -7.43 -8.77 1.31
CA MET A 121 -6.54 -8.32 2.39
C MET A 121 -7.11 -7.16 3.19
N ILE A 122 -7.61 -6.12 2.52
CA ILE A 122 -8.18 -4.93 3.17
C ILE A 122 -9.44 -5.30 3.96
N PRO A 123 -10.49 -5.92 3.36
CA PRO A 123 -11.72 -6.21 4.07
C PRO A 123 -11.53 -7.21 5.23
N ILE A 124 -10.65 -8.21 5.08
CA ILE A 124 -10.34 -9.16 6.17
C ILE A 124 -9.66 -8.44 7.35
N SER A 125 -8.65 -7.62 7.07
CA SER A 125 -7.94 -6.88 8.12
C SER A 125 -8.88 -5.93 8.86
N GLY A 126 -9.72 -5.20 8.13
CA GLY A 126 -10.75 -4.34 8.71
C GLY A 126 -11.73 -5.09 9.61
N LYS A 127 -12.22 -6.26 9.16
CA LYS A 127 -13.18 -7.09 9.94
C LYS A 127 -12.54 -7.64 11.21
N PHE A 128 -11.32 -8.16 11.15
CA PHE A 128 -10.62 -8.65 12.35
C PHE A 128 -10.36 -7.52 13.34
N ILE A 129 -9.85 -6.39 12.88
CA ILE A 129 -9.51 -5.26 13.77
C ILE A 129 -10.76 -4.71 14.42
N SER A 130 -11.85 -4.52 13.68
CA SER A 130 -13.12 -4.04 14.24
C SER A 130 -13.76 -5.00 15.26
N ASN A 131 -13.58 -6.30 15.08
CA ASN A 131 -14.16 -7.31 15.99
C ASN A 131 -13.32 -7.52 17.25
N TRP A 132 -11.99 -7.35 17.18
CA TRP A 132 -11.06 -7.81 18.20
C TRP A 132 -10.38 -6.70 19.00
N PHE A 133 -10.51 -5.42 18.59
CA PHE A 133 -9.89 -4.31 19.29
C PHE A 133 -10.94 -3.30 19.75
N ASN A 134 -10.72 -2.77 20.96
CA ASN A 134 -11.50 -1.66 21.49
C ASN A 134 -11.25 -0.40 20.66
N LYS A 135 -12.20 0.54 20.58
CA LYS A 135 -12.08 1.80 19.84
C LYS A 135 -10.81 2.58 20.17
N ARG A 136 -10.36 2.58 21.44
CA ARG A 136 -9.13 3.25 21.90
C ARG A 136 -7.86 2.66 21.31
N GLU A 137 -7.91 1.41 20.84
CA GLU A 137 -6.74 0.68 20.31
C GLU A 137 -6.75 0.52 18.81
N LEU A 138 -7.83 0.90 18.12
CA LEU A 138 -7.95 0.73 16.67
C LEU A 138 -6.79 1.37 15.91
N GLY A 139 -6.40 2.59 16.28
CA GLY A 139 -5.27 3.29 15.66
C GLY A 139 -3.95 2.53 15.85
N ARG A 140 -3.70 1.98 17.04
CA ARG A 140 -2.49 1.20 17.34
C ARG A 140 -2.49 -0.14 16.58
N ALA A 141 -3.64 -0.82 16.52
CA ALA A 141 -3.79 -2.07 15.78
C ALA A 141 -3.61 -1.84 14.27
N GLN A 142 -4.15 -0.75 13.72
CA GLN A 142 -3.92 -0.32 12.34
C GLN A 142 -2.45 -0.04 12.07
N SER A 143 -1.78 0.74 12.91
CA SER A 143 -0.36 1.06 12.76
C SER A 143 0.52 -0.18 12.80
N PHE A 144 0.17 -1.20 13.57
CA PHE A 144 0.96 -2.41 13.71
C PHE A 144 1.03 -3.21 12.40
N TRP A 145 -0.10 -3.48 11.74
CA TRP A 145 -0.04 -4.23 10.47
C TRP A 145 0.55 -3.39 9.32
N ILE A 146 0.38 -2.06 9.37
CA ILE A 146 0.99 -1.15 8.41
C ILE A 146 2.52 -1.27 8.44
N THR A 147 3.14 -1.51 9.61
CA THR A 147 4.59 -1.76 9.64
C THR A 147 4.97 -3.00 8.83
N GLY A 148 4.14 -4.05 8.81
CA GLY A 148 4.33 -5.23 7.95
C GLY A 148 4.29 -4.87 6.46
N ASN A 149 3.37 -3.97 6.07
CA ASN A 149 3.23 -3.49 4.70
C ASN A 149 4.50 -2.81 4.14
N TYR A 150 5.32 -2.21 4.98
CA TYR A 150 6.58 -1.55 4.57
C TYR A 150 7.82 -2.38 4.88
N LEU A 151 7.84 -3.10 6.00
CA LEU A 151 8.95 -4.00 6.34
C LEU A 151 9.01 -5.21 5.40
N GLY A 152 7.86 -5.69 4.93
CA GLY A 152 7.80 -6.79 3.97
C GLY A 152 8.70 -6.54 2.76
N PRO A 153 8.47 -5.50 1.97
CA PRO A 153 9.31 -5.19 0.82
C PRO A 153 10.76 -4.84 1.18
N ALA A 154 11.02 -4.17 2.31
CA ALA A 154 12.38 -3.85 2.74
C ALA A 154 13.22 -5.12 2.95
N VAL A 155 12.66 -6.12 3.62
CA VAL A 155 13.29 -7.44 3.83
C VAL A 155 13.18 -8.30 2.57
N GLY A 156 12.03 -8.28 1.94
CA GLY A 156 11.69 -9.09 0.76
C GLY A 156 12.58 -8.79 -0.44
N THR A 157 12.98 -7.54 -0.66
CA THR A 157 13.92 -7.18 -1.72
C THR A 157 15.24 -7.94 -1.58
N VAL A 158 15.82 -7.96 -0.37
CA VAL A 158 17.05 -8.72 -0.08
C VAL A 158 16.81 -10.22 -0.26
N MET A 159 15.73 -10.72 0.31
CA MET A 159 15.39 -12.15 0.23
C MET A 159 15.20 -12.61 -1.23
N LEU A 160 14.46 -11.86 -2.04
CA LEU A 160 14.20 -12.20 -3.44
C LEU A 160 15.50 -12.19 -4.26
N ILE A 161 16.36 -11.20 -4.10
CA ILE A 161 17.65 -11.15 -4.80
C ILE A 161 18.52 -12.35 -4.43
N LEU A 162 18.61 -12.70 -3.14
CA LEU A 162 19.36 -13.88 -2.70
C LEU A 162 18.82 -15.19 -3.31
N ILE A 163 17.50 -15.34 -3.39
CA ILE A 163 16.88 -16.50 -4.01
C ILE A 163 17.17 -16.53 -5.51
N ILE A 164 16.97 -15.42 -6.21
CA ILE A 164 17.15 -15.32 -7.67
C ILE A 164 18.62 -15.53 -8.07
N SER A 165 19.55 -14.97 -7.29
CA SER A 165 20.99 -15.12 -7.57
C SER A 165 21.53 -16.54 -7.33
N THR A 166 20.89 -17.29 -6.43
CA THR A 166 21.30 -18.66 -6.07
C THR A 166 20.60 -19.71 -6.94
N PHE A 167 19.35 -19.44 -7.28
CA PHE A 167 18.49 -20.32 -8.06
C PHE A 167 18.04 -19.57 -9.33
N HIS A 168 16.85 -19.86 -9.84
CA HIS A 168 16.21 -19.11 -10.93
C HIS A 168 15.09 -18.23 -10.37
N TRP A 169 14.62 -17.27 -11.17
CA TRP A 169 13.53 -16.35 -10.78
C TRP A 169 12.25 -17.09 -10.33
N GLN A 170 11.97 -18.29 -10.89
CA GLN A 170 10.83 -19.13 -10.51
C GLN A 170 10.86 -19.51 -9.03
N ALA A 171 12.06 -19.71 -8.47
CA ALA A 171 12.22 -20.09 -7.06
C ALA A 171 11.69 -19.01 -6.11
N ALA A 172 11.70 -17.74 -6.50
CA ALA A 172 11.10 -16.66 -5.73
C ALA A 172 9.59 -16.88 -5.53
N PHE A 173 8.88 -17.31 -6.57
CA PHE A 173 7.45 -17.60 -6.50
C PHE A 173 7.14 -18.84 -5.66
N PHE A 174 7.94 -19.90 -5.79
CA PHE A 174 7.79 -21.10 -4.96
C PHE A 174 8.09 -20.81 -3.48
N ALA A 175 9.06 -19.96 -3.19
CA ALA A 175 9.35 -19.53 -1.81
C ALA A 175 8.16 -18.75 -1.22
N LEU A 176 7.56 -17.82 -1.97
CA LEU A 176 6.38 -17.09 -1.53
C LEU A 176 5.17 -18.00 -1.34
N ALA A 177 4.98 -19.00 -2.24
CA ALA A 177 3.96 -20.03 -2.06
C ALA A 177 4.18 -20.83 -0.77
N ALA A 178 5.43 -21.22 -0.49
CA ALA A 178 5.79 -21.95 0.72
C ALA A 178 5.54 -21.12 1.99
N PHE A 179 5.89 -19.82 2.01
CA PHE A 179 5.58 -18.95 3.14
C PHE A 179 4.08 -18.83 3.40
N ASN A 180 3.27 -18.71 2.35
CA ASN A 180 1.82 -18.71 2.51
C ASN A 180 1.30 -20.05 3.06
N LEU A 181 1.75 -21.16 2.49
CA LEU A 181 1.29 -22.49 2.86
C LEU A 181 1.70 -22.88 4.28
N PHE A 182 2.94 -22.59 4.67
CA PHE A 182 3.50 -23.07 5.95
C PHE A 182 3.47 -22.02 7.08
N ILE A 183 3.23 -20.74 6.78
CA ILE A 183 3.17 -19.70 7.80
C ILE A 183 1.79 -19.06 7.82
N ASN A 184 1.35 -18.39 6.75
CA ASN A 184 0.11 -17.61 6.77
C ASN A 184 -1.12 -18.51 6.99
N ILE A 185 -1.30 -19.56 6.20
CA ILE A 185 -2.45 -20.45 6.33
C ILE A 185 -2.54 -21.08 7.73
N PRO A 186 -1.48 -21.69 8.29
CA PRO A 186 -1.51 -22.18 9.67
C PRO A 186 -1.81 -21.11 10.71
N MET A 187 -1.26 -19.89 10.58
CA MET A 187 -1.56 -18.80 11.50
C MET A 187 -3.06 -18.47 11.50
N PHE A 188 -3.70 -18.35 10.33
CA PHE A 188 -5.15 -18.10 10.26
C PHE A 188 -5.97 -19.29 10.74
N LEU A 189 -5.56 -20.53 10.48
CA LEU A 189 -6.27 -21.73 10.94
C LEU A 189 -6.19 -21.93 12.45
N PHE A 190 -5.02 -21.72 13.06
CA PHE A 190 -4.82 -22.10 14.45
C PHE A 190 -4.93 -20.94 15.43
N LEU A 191 -4.51 -19.72 15.03
CA LEU A 191 -4.50 -18.57 15.93
C LEU A 191 -5.78 -17.73 15.87
N THR A 192 -6.46 -17.62 14.71
CA THR A 192 -7.58 -16.69 14.60
C THR A 192 -8.94 -17.34 14.84
N ARG A 193 -9.92 -16.53 15.25
CA ARG A 193 -11.37 -16.82 15.27
C ARG A 193 -12.11 -15.58 14.78
N ASN A 194 -13.37 -15.73 14.33
CA ASN A 194 -14.11 -14.58 13.81
C ASN A 194 -14.38 -13.53 14.88
N THR A 195 -14.64 -13.98 16.11
CA THR A 195 -14.88 -13.10 17.26
C THR A 195 -14.09 -13.54 18.48
N PRO A 196 -13.83 -12.63 19.44
CA PRO A 196 -13.14 -12.96 20.69
C PRO A 196 -13.85 -14.04 21.52
N GLU A 197 -15.19 -14.06 21.49
CA GLU A 197 -16.04 -15.00 22.24
C GLU A 197 -15.84 -16.44 21.77
N GLU A 198 -15.55 -16.65 20.48
CA GLU A 198 -15.31 -17.98 19.90
C GLU A 198 -13.92 -18.53 20.26
N HIS A 199 -13.03 -17.71 20.81
CA HIS A 199 -11.64 -18.13 21.00
C HIS A 199 -11.42 -18.78 22.39
N PRO A 200 -11.03 -20.08 22.44
CA PRO A 200 -11.00 -20.84 23.70
C PRO A 200 -10.00 -20.35 24.73
N ARG A 201 -9.03 -19.51 24.33
CA ARG A 201 -7.99 -18.99 25.22
C ARG A 201 -8.19 -17.54 25.64
N MET A 202 -9.30 -16.89 25.21
CA MET A 202 -9.64 -15.53 25.64
C MET A 202 -10.31 -15.56 27.02
N SER A 203 -9.92 -14.63 27.89
CA SER A 203 -10.55 -14.45 29.17
C SER A 203 -11.84 -13.62 29.05
N LYS A 204 -12.79 -13.83 29.97
CA LYS A 204 -14.04 -13.05 30.02
C LYS A 204 -13.76 -11.54 30.21
N GLU A 205 -12.74 -11.23 30.99
CA GLU A 205 -12.30 -9.85 31.27
C GLU A 205 -11.80 -9.17 30.00
N GLU A 206 -10.98 -9.88 29.17
CA GLU A 206 -10.46 -9.33 27.91
C GLU A 206 -11.57 -9.16 26.87
N VAL A 207 -12.51 -10.11 26.79
CA VAL A 207 -13.72 -9.98 25.95
C VAL A 207 -14.57 -8.78 26.40
N SER A 208 -14.79 -8.63 27.70
CA SER A 208 -15.52 -7.48 28.26
C SER A 208 -14.84 -6.15 27.91
N TYR A 209 -13.51 -6.07 28.04
CA TYR A 209 -12.74 -4.90 27.66
C TYR A 209 -12.90 -4.54 26.16
N ILE A 210 -12.84 -5.54 25.27
CA ILE A 210 -13.01 -5.33 23.83
C ILE A 210 -14.40 -4.76 23.52
N ARG A 211 -15.43 -5.21 24.23
CA ARG A 211 -16.84 -4.80 24.03
C ARG A 211 -17.22 -3.51 24.76
N GLN A 212 -16.32 -2.95 25.58
CA GLN A 212 -16.59 -1.69 26.24
C GLN A 212 -16.93 -0.62 25.22
N LYS A 213 -18.15 -0.06 25.31
CA LYS A 213 -18.55 1.10 24.51
C LYS A 213 -17.93 2.34 25.14
N ASP A 214 -17.07 3.00 24.41
CA ASP A 214 -16.69 4.36 24.76
C ASP A 214 -17.73 5.32 24.21
N GLU A 215 -18.18 6.24 25.04
CA GLU A 215 -18.86 7.47 24.63
C GLU A 215 -17.80 8.40 24.02
N ALA A 216 -17.17 7.97 22.92
CA ALA A 216 -16.16 8.76 22.25
C ALA A 216 -16.85 9.77 21.31
N ASP A 217 -16.55 11.01 21.56
CA ASP A 217 -17.02 12.21 20.92
C ASP A 217 -17.32 12.10 19.43
N ASP A 218 -18.54 12.48 19.08
CA ASP A 218 -19.09 12.67 17.75
C ASP A 218 -18.48 13.90 17.05
N VAL A 219 -17.21 13.84 16.68
CA VAL A 219 -16.59 14.86 15.79
C VAL A 219 -16.64 14.43 14.33
N GLN A 220 -17.58 13.58 13.96
CA GLN A 220 -17.72 13.13 12.59
C GLN A 220 -18.75 13.95 11.82
N SER A 221 -18.47 14.19 10.53
CA SER A 221 -19.41 14.88 9.64
C SER A 221 -20.73 14.11 9.56
N LYS A 222 -21.87 14.80 9.73
CA LYS A 222 -23.20 14.23 9.49
C LYS A 222 -23.57 14.20 8.01
N GLN A 223 -22.70 14.71 7.14
CA GLN A 223 -22.95 14.83 5.71
C GLN A 223 -22.53 13.57 4.94
N PHE A 224 -23.33 13.15 3.98
CA PHE A 224 -22.96 12.09 3.03
C PHE A 224 -21.71 12.51 2.24
N PHE A 225 -20.67 11.70 2.27
CA PHE A 225 -19.32 12.03 1.77
C PHE A 225 -19.31 12.55 0.33
N ALA A 226 -20.13 11.98 -0.57
CA ALA A 226 -20.16 12.38 -1.97
C ALA A 226 -20.68 13.81 -2.22
N LYS A 227 -21.39 14.40 -1.24
CA LYS A 227 -21.82 15.81 -1.27
C LYS A 227 -20.75 16.77 -0.74
N ASN A 228 -19.70 16.23 -0.10
CA ASN A 228 -18.62 17.03 0.42
C ASN A 228 -17.50 17.17 -0.63
N TYR A 229 -17.34 18.34 -1.22
CA TYR A 229 -16.32 18.57 -2.25
C TYR A 229 -14.89 18.34 -1.73
N ARG A 230 -14.63 18.51 -0.44
CA ARG A 230 -13.32 18.23 0.18
C ARG A 230 -12.96 16.75 0.13
N TYR A 231 -13.96 15.88 0.22
CA TYR A 231 -13.75 14.45 0.00
C TYR A 231 -13.19 14.18 -1.41
N TRP A 232 -13.70 14.87 -2.43
CA TRP A 232 -13.23 14.69 -3.81
C TRP A 232 -11.83 15.25 -4.04
N ILE A 233 -11.45 16.33 -3.31
CA ILE A 233 -10.06 16.81 -3.32
C ILE A 233 -9.13 15.74 -2.72
N VAL A 234 -9.51 15.15 -1.59
CA VAL A 234 -8.74 14.06 -0.96
C VAL A 234 -8.69 12.83 -1.86
N TRP A 235 -9.81 12.48 -2.49
CA TRP A 235 -9.87 11.37 -3.46
C TRP A 235 -8.91 11.59 -4.63
N PHE A 236 -8.91 12.78 -5.22
CA PHE A 236 -7.99 13.15 -6.28
C PHE A 236 -6.54 13.15 -5.80
N GLY A 237 -6.26 13.70 -4.62
CA GLY A 237 -4.93 13.65 -4.00
C GLY A 237 -4.44 12.23 -3.76
N ASN A 238 -5.32 11.33 -3.29
CA ASN A 238 -4.99 9.92 -3.11
C ASN A 238 -4.75 9.19 -4.44
N LEU A 239 -5.47 9.58 -5.50
CA LEU A 239 -5.26 9.09 -6.86
C LEU A 239 -3.86 9.46 -7.37
N MET A 240 -3.42 10.72 -7.16
CA MET A 240 -2.07 11.16 -7.49
C MET A 240 -1.02 10.48 -6.61
N SER A 241 -1.29 10.31 -5.32
CA SER A 241 -0.39 9.59 -4.40
C SER A 241 -0.19 8.14 -4.82
N SER A 242 -1.27 7.43 -5.20
CA SER A 242 -1.18 6.06 -5.70
C SER A 242 -0.38 5.98 -7.00
N PHE A 243 -0.60 6.92 -7.91
CA PHE A 243 0.17 7.04 -9.16
C PHE A 243 1.67 7.17 -8.87
N LEU A 244 2.04 8.05 -7.95
CA LEU A 244 3.43 8.29 -7.53
C LEU A 244 4.03 7.07 -6.82
N PHE A 245 3.35 6.56 -5.78
CA PHE A 245 3.87 5.49 -4.95
C PHE A 245 4.15 4.22 -5.75
N PHE A 246 3.20 3.74 -6.52
CA PHE A 246 3.37 2.51 -7.30
C PHE A 246 4.27 2.73 -8.53
N GLY A 247 4.17 3.90 -9.20
CA GLY A 247 5.08 4.23 -10.29
C GLY A 247 6.54 4.20 -9.85
N ILE A 248 6.85 4.83 -8.71
CA ILE A 248 8.21 4.82 -8.17
C ILE A 248 8.58 3.40 -7.70
N SER A 249 7.75 2.76 -6.87
CA SER A 249 8.10 1.46 -6.26
C SER A 249 8.33 0.34 -7.26
N ILE A 250 7.59 0.33 -8.37
CA ILE A 250 7.74 -0.70 -9.42
C ILE A 250 8.96 -0.43 -10.31
N TRP A 251 9.26 0.83 -10.60
CA TRP A 251 10.33 1.16 -11.52
C TRP A 251 11.67 1.53 -10.85
N LEU A 252 11.70 1.71 -9.51
CA LEU A 252 12.93 2.07 -8.79
C LEU A 252 14.09 1.09 -9.02
N PRO A 253 13.92 -0.25 -8.90
CA PRO A 253 15.03 -1.18 -9.15
C PRO A 253 15.56 -1.09 -10.57
N THR A 254 14.66 -1.05 -11.56
CA THR A 254 15.05 -0.92 -12.99
C THR A 254 15.74 0.43 -13.27
N TYR A 255 15.26 1.52 -12.67
CA TYR A 255 15.90 2.83 -12.75
C TYR A 255 17.33 2.80 -12.21
N LEU A 256 17.56 2.16 -11.06
CA LEU A 256 18.87 2.04 -10.47
C LEU A 256 19.83 1.25 -11.36
N VAL A 257 19.37 0.13 -11.92
CA VAL A 257 20.21 -0.72 -12.79
C VAL A 257 20.40 -0.09 -14.17
N GLU A 258 19.32 0.22 -14.89
CA GLU A 258 19.39 0.60 -16.31
C GLU A 258 19.76 2.09 -16.52
N ALA A 259 19.32 3.01 -15.66
CA ALA A 259 19.59 4.44 -15.83
C ALA A 259 20.80 4.91 -15.04
N LYS A 260 21.09 4.29 -13.88
CA LYS A 260 22.17 4.73 -13.00
C LYS A 260 23.34 3.76 -12.91
N GLY A 261 23.26 2.60 -13.58
CA GLY A 261 24.37 1.64 -13.70
C GLY A 261 24.72 0.93 -12.38
N PHE A 262 23.78 0.80 -11.45
CA PHE A 262 24.04 0.09 -10.20
C PHE A 262 24.16 -1.41 -10.43
N GLU A 263 25.12 -2.02 -9.74
CA GLU A 263 25.14 -3.47 -9.54
C GLU A 263 23.99 -3.93 -8.67
N ARG A 264 23.63 -5.23 -8.74
CA ARG A 264 22.45 -5.78 -8.04
C ARG A 264 22.49 -5.59 -6.53
N GLU A 265 23.65 -5.71 -5.92
CA GLU A 265 23.84 -5.54 -4.48
C GLU A 265 23.53 -4.10 -4.04
N ALA A 266 24.07 -3.12 -4.75
CA ALA A 266 23.84 -1.70 -4.45
C ALA A 266 22.37 -1.30 -4.74
N MET A 267 21.78 -1.78 -5.84
CA MET A 267 20.37 -1.61 -6.15
C MET A 267 19.49 -2.17 -5.04
N THR A 268 19.81 -3.38 -4.54
CA THR A 268 19.08 -4.02 -3.45
C THR A 268 19.12 -3.17 -2.19
N GLY A 269 20.29 -2.65 -1.82
CA GLY A 269 20.49 -1.80 -0.64
C GLY A 269 19.65 -0.52 -0.72
N ILE A 270 19.71 0.20 -1.85
CA ILE A 270 18.95 1.46 -2.03
C ILE A 270 17.44 1.17 -2.06
N THR A 271 17.01 0.12 -2.73
CA THR A 271 15.57 -0.25 -2.78
C THR A 271 15.04 -0.60 -1.40
N SER A 272 15.75 -1.42 -0.62
CA SER A 272 15.37 -1.75 0.76
C SER A 272 15.33 -0.52 1.66
N LEU A 273 16.34 0.36 1.55
CA LEU A 273 16.40 1.62 2.30
C LEU A 273 15.22 2.53 1.94
N SER A 274 14.78 2.55 0.69
CA SER A 274 13.63 3.34 0.23
C SER A 274 12.33 2.91 0.93
N TRP A 275 12.15 1.62 1.17
CA TRP A 275 11.02 1.10 1.93
C TRP A 275 11.10 1.46 3.42
N LEU A 276 12.31 1.50 3.99
CA LEU A 276 12.52 1.98 5.36
C LEU A 276 12.26 3.49 5.46
N PHE A 277 12.62 4.29 4.46
CA PHE A 277 12.21 5.69 4.40
C PHE A 277 10.68 5.82 4.37
N ALA A 278 10.00 5.02 3.55
CA ALA A 278 8.54 5.03 3.50
C ALA A 278 7.92 4.68 4.86
N LEU A 279 8.45 3.68 5.57
CA LEU A 279 8.03 3.37 6.94
C LEU A 279 8.26 4.57 7.89
N GLY A 280 9.42 5.21 7.82
CA GLY A 280 9.74 6.39 8.62
C GLY A 280 8.74 7.54 8.39
N PHE A 281 8.42 7.84 7.12
CA PHE A 281 7.43 8.86 6.77
C PHE A 281 6.02 8.49 7.19
N VAL A 282 5.63 7.21 7.14
CA VAL A 282 4.34 6.71 7.64
C VAL A 282 4.22 6.98 9.14
N LEU A 283 5.23 6.60 9.93
CA LEU A 283 5.22 6.79 11.38
C LEU A 283 5.27 8.27 11.76
N ALA A 284 6.13 9.05 11.10
CA ALA A 284 6.22 10.49 11.30
C ALA A 284 4.93 11.20 10.87
N GLY A 285 4.33 10.79 9.74
CA GLY A 285 3.09 11.34 9.22
C GLY A 285 1.93 11.15 10.18
N GLY A 286 1.79 9.96 10.79
CA GLY A 286 0.78 9.70 11.82
C GLY A 286 0.97 10.60 13.04
N PHE A 287 2.18 10.65 13.59
CA PHE A 287 2.49 11.50 14.75
C PHE A 287 2.28 13.00 14.48
N LEU A 288 2.69 13.47 13.29
CA LEU A 288 2.52 14.87 12.90
C LEU A 288 1.06 15.21 12.62
N ALA A 289 0.29 14.29 12.02
CA ALA A 289 -1.14 14.48 11.77
C ALA A 289 -1.92 14.67 13.07
N ASP A 290 -1.62 13.89 14.10
CA ASP A 290 -2.26 14.01 15.43
C ASP A 290 -1.89 15.31 16.13
N LYS A 291 -0.66 15.80 15.93
CA LYS A 291 -0.13 17.00 16.59
C LYS A 291 -0.46 18.29 15.87
N THR A 292 -0.62 18.25 14.55
CA THR A 292 -0.89 19.46 13.75
C THR A 292 -2.38 19.71 13.64
N LYS A 293 -2.78 20.98 13.75
CA LYS A 293 -4.15 21.41 13.43
C LYS A 293 -4.37 21.64 11.92
N ARG A 294 -3.37 21.36 11.09
CA ARG A 294 -3.37 21.65 9.64
C ARG A 294 -2.88 20.44 8.84
N PRO A 295 -3.65 19.35 8.79
CA PRO A 295 -3.25 18.15 8.05
C PRO A 295 -3.13 18.40 6.54
N SER A 296 -3.90 19.33 5.96
CA SER A 296 -3.78 19.73 4.55
C SER A 296 -2.43 20.37 4.23
N LEU A 297 -1.85 21.15 5.16
CA LEU A 297 -0.51 21.70 4.99
C LEU A 297 0.54 20.58 4.96
N LEU A 298 0.41 19.58 5.83
CA LEU A 298 1.31 18.44 5.84
C LEU A 298 1.25 17.67 4.50
N ALA A 299 0.04 17.43 3.98
CA ALA A 299 -0.14 16.81 2.67
C ALA A 299 0.50 17.65 1.54
N THR A 300 0.32 18.98 1.59
CA THR A 300 0.94 19.92 0.64
C THR A 300 2.47 19.81 0.66
N ILE A 301 3.06 19.75 1.87
CA ILE A 301 4.52 19.60 2.05
C ILE A 301 5.01 18.26 1.49
N LEU A 302 4.30 17.17 1.73
CA LEU A 302 4.69 15.85 1.24
C LEU A 302 4.69 15.80 -0.29
N PHE A 303 3.72 16.40 -0.98
CA PHE A 303 3.69 16.46 -2.43
C PHE A 303 4.81 17.33 -3.02
N ILE A 304 5.10 18.50 -2.42
CA ILE A 304 6.21 19.34 -2.90
C ILE A 304 7.57 18.66 -2.70
N LEU A 305 7.76 17.99 -1.56
CA LEU A 305 8.97 17.21 -1.30
C LEU A 305 9.13 16.08 -2.31
N THR A 306 8.04 15.39 -2.67
CA THR A 306 8.06 14.38 -3.74
C THR A 306 8.55 14.98 -5.05
N ALA A 307 7.99 16.11 -5.49
CA ALA A 307 8.40 16.76 -6.73
C ALA A 307 9.88 17.19 -6.70
N VAL A 308 10.34 17.73 -5.56
CA VAL A 308 11.74 18.11 -5.36
C VAL A 308 12.67 16.90 -5.46
N PHE A 309 12.37 15.82 -4.73
CA PHE A 309 13.19 14.62 -4.76
C PHE A 309 13.20 13.94 -6.13
N LEU A 310 12.07 13.90 -6.84
CA LEU A 310 12.01 13.40 -8.22
C LEU A 310 12.87 14.26 -9.16
N THR A 311 12.84 15.57 -9.01
CA THR A 311 13.68 16.48 -9.80
C THR A 311 15.16 16.22 -9.53
N ILE A 312 15.55 16.07 -8.25
CA ILE A 312 16.93 15.71 -7.88
C ILE A 312 17.32 14.36 -8.47
N ALA A 313 16.43 13.36 -8.46
CA ALA A 313 16.71 12.05 -9.05
C ALA A 313 17.07 12.14 -10.55
N VAL A 314 16.46 13.08 -11.29
CA VAL A 314 16.78 13.31 -12.71
C VAL A 314 18.12 14.02 -12.89
N ILE A 315 18.31 15.16 -12.19
CA ILE A 315 19.43 16.08 -12.46
C ILE A 315 20.71 15.73 -11.71
N ALA A 316 20.66 14.90 -10.65
CA ALA A 316 21.83 14.58 -9.86
C ALA A 316 22.86 13.78 -10.68
N PRO A 317 24.11 14.26 -10.79
CA PRO A 317 25.16 13.55 -11.51
C PRO A 317 25.64 12.31 -10.76
N ASN A 318 25.57 12.32 -9.42
CA ASN A 318 25.97 11.19 -8.59
C ASN A 318 24.83 10.15 -8.54
N PRO A 319 25.06 8.90 -8.97
CA PRO A 319 24.05 7.85 -8.97
C PRO A 319 23.44 7.57 -7.59
N ILE A 320 24.25 7.58 -6.53
CA ILE A 320 23.78 7.33 -5.16
C ILE A 320 22.79 8.41 -4.72
N PHE A 321 23.12 9.68 -4.97
CA PHE A 321 22.23 10.81 -4.69
C PHE A 321 20.91 10.69 -5.46
N ALA A 322 20.99 10.33 -6.74
CA ALA A 322 19.80 10.11 -7.57
C ALA A 322 18.91 8.98 -7.04
N GLY A 323 19.51 7.83 -6.69
CA GLY A 323 18.80 6.67 -6.16
C GLY A 323 18.16 6.94 -4.79
N VAL A 324 18.91 7.54 -3.86
CA VAL A 324 18.39 7.93 -2.54
C VAL A 324 17.26 8.95 -2.67
N SER A 325 17.38 9.93 -3.56
CA SER A 325 16.32 10.92 -3.81
C SER A 325 15.05 10.26 -4.34
N MET A 326 15.17 9.31 -5.26
CA MET A 326 14.02 8.53 -5.76
C MET A 326 13.36 7.75 -4.61
N GLY A 327 14.15 7.15 -3.72
CA GLY A 327 13.65 6.45 -2.52
C GLY A 327 12.96 7.40 -1.53
N LEU A 328 13.49 8.60 -1.33
CA LEU A 328 12.86 9.63 -0.49
C LEU A 328 11.53 10.12 -1.10
N ALA A 329 11.47 10.25 -2.44
CA ALA A 329 10.22 10.57 -3.13
C ALA A 329 9.13 9.49 -2.90
N MET A 330 9.51 8.21 -2.91
CA MET A 330 8.60 7.12 -2.53
C MET A 330 8.20 7.23 -1.04
N GLY A 331 9.15 7.55 -0.18
CA GLY A 331 8.94 7.70 1.25
C GLY A 331 7.88 8.75 1.58
N THR A 332 7.95 9.93 0.97
CA THR A 332 6.98 11.01 1.21
C THR A 332 5.55 10.57 0.87
N GLN A 333 5.35 9.71 -0.14
CA GLN A 333 4.04 9.18 -0.48
C GLN A 333 3.54 8.14 0.53
N GLY A 334 4.44 7.42 1.22
CA GLY A 334 4.07 6.60 2.38
C GLY A 334 3.37 7.41 3.46
N GLY A 335 3.86 8.62 3.76
CA GLY A 335 3.24 9.53 4.73
C GLY A 335 1.80 9.95 4.38
N MET A 336 1.43 9.96 3.09
CA MET A 336 0.08 10.29 2.64
C MET A 336 -0.97 9.27 3.07
N PHE A 337 -0.59 8.03 3.33
CA PHE A 337 -1.53 6.97 3.70
C PHE A 337 -2.32 7.31 4.97
N HIS A 338 -1.65 7.79 6.02
CA HIS A 338 -2.33 8.19 7.27
C HIS A 338 -3.21 9.43 7.08
N LEU A 339 -2.72 10.42 6.33
CA LEU A 339 -3.49 11.62 6.05
C LEU A 339 -4.77 11.33 5.28
N THR A 340 -4.71 10.42 4.30
CA THR A 340 -5.90 9.99 3.56
C THR A 340 -6.94 9.36 4.48
N ASN A 341 -6.54 8.45 5.38
CA ASN A 341 -7.45 7.83 6.34
C ASN A 341 -8.04 8.86 7.31
N PHE A 342 -7.23 9.79 7.81
CA PHE A 342 -7.69 10.90 8.65
C PHE A 342 -8.79 11.72 7.94
N PHE A 343 -8.58 12.10 6.69
CA PHE A 343 -9.54 12.89 5.92
C PHE A 343 -10.82 12.12 5.58
N ILE A 344 -10.73 10.80 5.33
CA ILE A 344 -11.92 9.97 5.11
C ILE A 344 -12.84 10.05 6.35
N ILE A 345 -12.28 9.87 7.53
CA ILE A 345 -13.03 9.95 8.80
C ILE A 345 -13.60 11.37 9.00
N LYS A 346 -12.80 12.41 8.75
CA LYS A 346 -13.20 13.81 8.93
C LYS A 346 -14.33 14.24 7.99
N PHE A 347 -14.34 13.77 6.74
CA PHE A 347 -15.26 14.24 5.70
C PHE A 347 -16.39 13.27 5.37
N SER A 348 -16.55 12.19 6.11
CA SER A 348 -17.60 11.18 5.92
C SER A 348 -18.46 11.03 7.17
N ALA A 349 -19.77 10.87 6.99
CA ALA A 349 -20.64 10.44 8.08
C ALA A 349 -20.29 9.01 8.52
N PRO A 350 -20.45 8.63 9.82
CA PRO A 350 -20.11 7.32 10.35
C PRO A 350 -20.72 6.16 9.54
N GLU A 351 -21.99 6.31 9.14
CA GLU A 351 -22.76 5.32 8.41
C GLU A 351 -22.24 5.11 6.97
N THR A 352 -21.50 6.09 6.43
CA THR A 352 -21.01 6.08 5.05
C THR A 352 -19.49 5.99 4.95
N ALA A 353 -18.78 6.03 6.07
CA ALA A 353 -17.30 6.00 6.10
C ALA A 353 -16.72 4.74 5.42
N GLY A 354 -17.38 3.58 5.57
CA GLY A 354 -16.98 2.36 4.88
C GLY A 354 -17.09 2.46 3.36
N ARG A 355 -18.14 3.11 2.84
CA ARG A 355 -18.31 3.36 1.40
C ARG A 355 -17.29 4.37 0.89
N ALA A 356 -17.01 5.41 1.67
CA ALA A 356 -15.99 6.40 1.36
C ALA A 356 -14.59 5.75 1.27
N ALA A 357 -14.23 4.90 2.22
CA ALA A 357 -12.98 4.16 2.22
C ALA A 357 -12.91 3.16 1.04
N GLY A 358 -14.02 2.49 0.71
CA GLY A 358 -14.11 1.61 -0.45
C GLY A 358 -13.84 2.34 -1.77
N LEU A 359 -14.41 3.54 -1.95
CA LEU A 359 -14.16 4.35 -3.14
C LEU A 359 -12.70 4.85 -3.22
N MET A 360 -12.05 5.09 -2.07
CA MET A 360 -10.61 5.37 -2.05
C MET A 360 -9.78 4.18 -2.55
N GLY A 361 -10.21 2.94 -2.31
CA GLY A 361 -9.53 1.74 -2.80
C GLY A 361 -9.38 1.69 -4.32
N PHE A 362 -10.31 2.27 -5.08
CA PHE A 362 -10.22 2.36 -6.54
C PHE A 362 -9.05 3.22 -7.04
N THR A 363 -8.52 4.13 -6.22
CA THR A 363 -7.35 4.93 -6.61
C THR A 363 -6.10 4.07 -6.83
N ASN A 364 -6.05 2.84 -6.29
CA ASN A 364 -4.95 1.90 -6.52
C ASN A 364 -4.86 1.45 -8.00
N ILE A 365 -5.96 1.51 -8.75
CA ILE A 365 -5.95 1.25 -10.20
C ILE A 365 -5.02 2.24 -10.90
N MET A 366 -4.99 3.51 -10.44
CA MET A 366 -4.05 4.51 -10.99
C MET A 366 -2.59 4.19 -10.65
N GLY A 367 -2.36 3.50 -9.53
CA GLY A 367 -1.02 2.98 -9.22
C GLY A 367 -0.55 1.95 -10.24
N GLY A 368 -1.42 1.01 -10.61
CA GLY A 368 -1.15 0.07 -11.69
C GLY A 368 -1.00 0.76 -13.05
N PHE A 369 -1.89 1.72 -13.35
CA PHE A 369 -1.81 2.51 -14.59
C PHE A 369 -0.50 3.29 -14.69
N SER A 370 0.00 3.86 -13.59
CA SER A 370 1.30 4.54 -13.58
C SER A 370 2.43 3.61 -14.01
N SER A 371 2.42 2.37 -13.55
CA SER A 371 3.44 1.38 -13.94
C SER A 371 3.42 1.10 -15.44
N TYR A 372 2.21 0.95 -16.02
CA TYR A 372 2.04 0.72 -17.45
C TYR A 372 2.47 1.94 -18.29
N ILE A 373 1.97 3.14 -17.97
CA ILE A 373 2.25 4.34 -18.75
C ILE A 373 3.73 4.74 -18.69
N MET A 374 4.40 4.51 -17.56
CA MET A 374 5.85 4.71 -17.43
C MET A 374 6.61 3.74 -18.35
N GLY A 375 6.23 2.46 -18.36
CA GLY A 375 6.84 1.48 -19.27
C GLY A 375 6.63 1.85 -20.75
N TRP A 376 5.41 2.19 -21.12
CA TRP A 376 5.10 2.65 -22.47
C TRP A 376 5.88 3.91 -22.88
N SER A 377 5.99 4.87 -21.97
CA SER A 377 6.80 6.09 -22.19
C SER A 377 8.27 5.77 -22.44
N ARG A 378 8.82 4.79 -21.70
CA ARG A 378 10.20 4.33 -21.89
C ARG A 378 10.41 3.65 -23.23
N ASP A 379 9.46 2.84 -23.69
CA ASP A 379 9.55 2.22 -25.03
C ASP A 379 9.57 3.28 -26.13
N LEU A 380 8.78 4.34 -26.01
CA LEU A 380 8.75 5.47 -26.94
C LEU A 380 10.04 6.34 -26.91
N SER A 381 10.70 6.42 -25.75
CA SER A 381 11.90 7.25 -25.56
C SER A 381 13.22 6.48 -25.68
N GLY A 382 13.18 5.26 -26.22
CA GLY A 382 14.40 4.44 -26.36
C GLY A 382 14.99 3.97 -25.04
N GLY A 383 14.17 3.82 -24.01
CA GLY A 383 14.57 3.36 -22.66
C GLY A 383 14.86 4.48 -21.66
N ASP A 384 14.78 5.76 -22.09
CA ASP A 384 15.02 6.90 -21.19
C ASP A 384 13.91 7.01 -20.10
N PHE A 385 14.34 7.28 -18.86
CA PHE A 385 13.43 7.51 -17.72
C PHE A 385 12.96 8.97 -17.60
N GLY A 386 13.58 9.91 -18.30
CA GLY A 386 13.26 11.33 -18.22
C GLY A 386 11.76 11.62 -18.40
N PRO A 387 11.14 11.20 -19.52
CA PRO A 387 9.71 11.40 -19.74
C PRO A 387 8.82 10.74 -18.69
N SER A 388 9.17 9.53 -18.21
CA SER A 388 8.42 8.82 -17.19
C SER A 388 8.49 9.55 -15.85
N ILE A 389 9.65 10.04 -15.43
CA ILE A 389 9.80 10.81 -14.19
C ILE A 389 9.12 12.18 -14.33
N ALA A 390 9.12 12.80 -15.50
CA ALA A 390 8.36 14.03 -15.74
C ALA A 390 6.85 13.84 -15.49
N MET A 391 6.27 12.71 -15.88
CA MET A 391 4.87 12.38 -15.56
C MET A 391 4.64 12.29 -14.04
N LEU A 392 5.58 11.71 -13.30
CA LEU A 392 5.52 11.66 -11.84
C LEU A 392 5.61 13.07 -11.24
N ILE A 393 6.47 13.94 -11.73
CA ILE A 393 6.58 15.35 -11.28
C ILE A 393 5.28 16.10 -11.54
N VAL A 394 4.64 15.89 -12.70
CA VAL A 394 3.32 16.46 -13.00
C VAL A 394 2.27 15.98 -12.02
N ALA A 395 2.22 14.66 -11.73
CA ALA A 395 1.29 14.11 -10.74
C ALA A 395 1.52 14.67 -9.33
N ALA A 396 2.79 14.83 -8.92
CA ALA A 396 3.14 15.46 -7.65
C ALA A 396 2.69 16.93 -7.60
N THR A 397 2.87 17.67 -8.68
CA THR A 397 2.42 19.07 -8.80
C THR A 397 0.89 19.19 -8.74
N LEU A 398 0.16 18.29 -9.39
CA LEU A 398 -1.30 18.26 -9.32
C LEU A 398 -1.80 17.97 -7.90
N GLY A 399 -1.19 17.00 -7.22
CA GLY A 399 -1.48 16.71 -5.81
C GLY A 399 -1.16 17.90 -4.89
N PHE A 400 -0.02 18.54 -5.09
CA PHE A 400 0.36 19.77 -4.39
C PHE A 400 -0.69 20.86 -4.55
N VAL A 401 -1.12 21.16 -5.78
CA VAL A 401 -2.13 22.21 -6.05
C VAL A 401 -3.46 21.90 -5.36
N ALA A 402 -3.90 20.63 -5.42
CA ALA A 402 -5.14 20.20 -4.78
C ALA A 402 -5.12 20.43 -3.27
N TYR A 403 -4.06 20.02 -2.58
CA TYR A 403 -3.95 20.21 -1.13
C TYR A 403 -3.60 21.64 -0.72
N LEU A 404 -2.90 22.40 -1.54
CA LEU A 404 -2.68 23.82 -1.33
C LEU A 404 -4.01 24.59 -1.32
N PHE A 405 -4.92 24.26 -2.24
CA PHE A 405 -6.27 24.84 -2.28
C PHE A 405 -7.04 24.50 -1.00
N MET A 406 -7.01 23.23 -0.55
CA MET A 406 -7.68 22.82 0.68
C MET A 406 -7.08 23.49 1.93
N ASN A 407 -5.76 23.65 2.00
CA ASN A 407 -5.09 24.34 3.12
C ASN A 407 -5.47 25.82 3.19
N LYS A 408 -5.59 26.53 2.06
CA LYS A 408 -6.07 27.92 2.05
C LYS A 408 -7.46 28.07 2.65
N GLN A 409 -8.34 27.11 2.39
CA GLN A 409 -9.70 27.11 2.94
C GLN A 409 -9.71 26.82 4.44
N GLU A 410 -8.91 25.85 4.92
CA GLU A 410 -8.76 25.59 6.36
C GLU A 410 -8.25 26.82 7.11
N VAL A 411 -7.31 27.57 6.53
CA VAL A 411 -6.80 28.82 7.11
C VAL A 411 -7.88 29.92 7.15
N ALA A 412 -8.65 30.08 6.08
CA ALA A 412 -9.73 31.07 6.03
C ALA A 412 -10.82 30.77 7.06
N GLU A 413 -11.21 29.50 7.23
CA GLU A 413 -12.18 29.10 8.26
C GLU A 413 -11.66 29.32 9.67
N TYR A 414 -10.39 29.04 9.93
CA TYR A 414 -9.76 29.30 11.22
C TYR A 414 -9.77 30.81 11.59
N HIS A 415 -9.49 31.67 10.62
CA HIS A 415 -9.56 33.12 10.86
C HIS A 415 -10.99 33.61 11.11
N LEU A 416 -11.97 33.11 10.34
CA LEU A 416 -13.38 33.45 10.54
C LEU A 416 -13.90 33.00 11.90
N SER A 417 -13.54 31.80 12.36
CA SER A 417 -13.96 31.30 13.67
C SER A 417 -13.39 32.13 14.84
N ASN A 418 -12.16 32.60 14.71
CA ASN A 418 -11.54 33.45 15.72
C ASN A 418 -12.12 34.87 15.74
N THR A 419 -12.60 35.39 14.61
CA THR A 419 -13.21 36.72 14.53
C THR A 419 -14.68 36.72 14.95
N THR A 420 -15.41 35.62 14.79
CA THR A 420 -16.84 35.53 15.13
C THR A 420 -17.12 34.98 16.54
N GLY A 421 -16.07 34.62 17.30
CA GLY A 421 -16.22 34.06 18.66
C GLY A 421 -16.86 32.65 18.71
N ASN A 422 -17.21 32.09 17.58
CA ASN A 422 -17.76 30.73 17.44
C ASN A 422 -16.60 29.73 17.40
N LYS A 423 -16.35 29.02 18.49
CA LYS A 423 -15.38 27.90 18.50
C LYS A 423 -15.89 26.77 17.58
N LEU A 424 -15.60 26.87 16.30
CA LEU A 424 -15.65 25.70 15.43
C LEU A 424 -14.53 24.75 15.88
N THR A 425 -14.90 23.62 16.43
CA THR A 425 -13.98 22.51 16.68
C THR A 425 -13.44 22.02 15.33
N LEU A 426 -12.19 22.37 15.06
CA LEU A 426 -11.39 21.87 13.91
C LEU A 426 -10.96 20.43 14.15
#